data_e300a9f704e0ce90b30123c93bfe006f
#
_entry.id   e300a9f704e0ce90b30123c93bfe006f
#
_cell.length_a   1.000
_cell.length_b   1.000
_cell.length_c   1.000
_cell.angle_alpha   90.00
_cell.angle_beta   90.00
_cell.angle_gamma   90.00
#
_symmetry.space_group_name_H-M   'P 1'
#
loop_
_entity.id
_entity.type
_entity.pdbx_description
1 polymer ?
#
loop_
_entity_poly.entity_id
_entity_poly.type
_entity_poly.pdbx_seq_one_letter_code
_entity_poly.pdbx_strand_id
1 'polypeptide(L)'
;NWRNIFAGFRASIISSKRKLTRMRPNRRTGFENMGSVRRFDTKLLVAVDVSGSISTKSLEYFYGVINSAFKYGFESIDVIQFDCGVRAVHNLKKVIKDVAIVGRGGTSFQEPIDYAHENGYDGLVVLTDGYAPEPDIPDGFKTGILWVCENESCLSHHKHLSLYKAPFFHW
;
A
#
# COMPACT_ATOMS: atom_id res chain seq x y z
N ASN A 1 2.53 17.05 2.13
CA ASN A 1 1.07 16.78 2.15
C ASN A 1 0.82 15.35 1.66
N TRP A 2 0.63 14.42 2.59
CA TRP A 2 0.46 12.99 2.34
C TRP A 2 -0.66 12.66 1.32
N ARG A 3 -1.69 13.50 1.23
CA ARG A 3 -2.80 13.32 0.28
C ARG A 3 -2.34 13.39 -1.17
N ASN A 4 -1.43 14.30 -1.49
CA ASN A 4 -0.89 14.43 -2.85
C ASN A 4 0.03 13.24 -3.20
N ILE A 5 0.82 12.78 -2.23
CA ILE A 5 1.68 11.61 -2.39
C ILE A 5 0.85 10.35 -2.59
N PHE A 6 -0.19 10.15 -1.80
CA PHE A 6 -1.09 9.02 -1.93
C PHE A 6 -1.87 9.03 -3.26
N ALA A 7 -2.31 10.20 -3.71
CA ALA A 7 -2.93 10.35 -5.03
C ALA A 7 -1.96 10.03 -6.17
N GLY A 8 -0.70 10.47 -6.06
CA GLY A 8 0.38 10.14 -7.00
C GLY A 8 0.70 8.65 -7.01
N PHE A 9 0.81 8.03 -5.85
CA PHE A 9 1.01 6.59 -5.69
C PHE A 9 -0.11 5.79 -6.35
N ARG A 10 -1.38 6.14 -6.08
CA ARG A 10 -2.52 5.55 -6.75
C ARG A 10 -2.42 5.68 -8.28
N ALA A 11 -2.07 6.87 -8.77
CA ALA A 11 -1.95 7.11 -10.20
C ALA A 11 -0.87 6.22 -10.84
N SER A 12 0.25 5.97 -10.16
CA SER A 12 1.32 5.11 -10.63
C SER A 12 0.90 3.64 -10.74
N ILE A 13 0.12 3.15 -9.77
CA ILE A 13 -0.39 1.77 -9.76
C ILE A 13 -1.45 1.56 -10.84
N ILE A 14 -2.41 2.48 -10.96
CA ILE A 14 -3.53 2.37 -11.92
C ILE A 14 -3.09 2.61 -13.35
N SER A 15 -2.06 3.43 -13.59
CA SER A 15 -1.63 3.81 -14.93
C SER A 15 -1.11 2.65 -15.78
N SER A 16 -0.66 1.57 -15.14
CA SER A 16 -0.03 0.43 -15.82
C SER A 16 -1.03 -0.58 -16.41
N LYS A 17 -2.27 -0.62 -15.93
CA LYS A 17 -3.24 -1.65 -16.34
C LYS A 17 -4.30 -1.09 -17.30
N ARG A 18 -4.27 -1.57 -18.54
CA ARG A 18 -5.28 -1.26 -19.57
C ARG A 18 -5.86 -2.55 -20.13
N LYS A 19 -7.20 -2.57 -20.29
CA LYS A 19 -7.89 -3.65 -21.00
C LYS A 19 -8.30 -3.13 -22.38
N LEU A 20 -8.00 -3.89 -23.41
CA LEU A 20 -8.53 -3.62 -24.76
C LEU A 20 -10.04 -3.90 -24.78
N THR A 21 -10.78 -3.03 -25.45
CA THR A 21 -12.23 -3.17 -25.58
C THR A 21 -12.70 -2.73 -26.95
N ARG A 22 -13.67 -3.45 -27.48
CA ARG A 22 -14.39 -3.06 -28.71
C ARG A 22 -15.47 -1.99 -28.46
N MET A 23 -15.80 -1.74 -27.20
CA MET A 23 -16.82 -0.76 -26.80
C MET A 23 -16.37 0.70 -26.96
N ARG A 24 -15.10 0.93 -27.25
CA ARG A 24 -14.55 2.26 -27.53
C ARG A 24 -13.65 2.22 -28.76
N PRO A 25 -13.75 3.23 -29.65
CA PRO A 25 -12.83 3.36 -30.77
C PRO A 25 -11.41 3.66 -30.27
N ASN A 26 -10.44 3.20 -31.02
CA ASN A 26 -9.05 3.59 -30.80
C ASN A 26 -8.88 5.05 -31.20
N ARG A 27 -8.21 5.86 -30.41
CA ARG A 27 -8.01 7.30 -30.67
C ARG A 27 -7.21 7.60 -31.94
N ARG A 28 -6.37 6.65 -32.41
CA ARG A 28 -5.52 6.84 -33.59
C ARG A 28 -6.10 6.22 -34.85
N THR A 29 -6.77 5.07 -34.73
CA THR A 29 -7.21 4.25 -35.87
C THR A 29 -8.74 4.08 -35.93
N GLY A 30 -9.49 4.78 -35.07
CA GLY A 30 -10.95 4.69 -35.05
C GLY A 30 -11.43 3.28 -34.68
N PHE A 31 -12.38 2.75 -35.46
CA PHE A 31 -13.00 1.44 -35.22
C PHE A 31 -12.21 0.25 -35.78
N GLU A 32 -11.17 0.49 -36.55
CA GLU A 32 -10.33 -0.58 -37.12
C GLU A 32 -9.61 -1.39 -36.04
N ASN A 33 -9.24 -0.74 -34.93
CA ASN A 33 -8.58 -1.39 -33.80
C ASN A 33 -9.34 -1.17 -32.49
N MET A 34 -9.13 -2.10 -31.56
CA MET A 34 -9.73 -1.98 -30.23
C MET A 34 -9.22 -0.75 -29.50
N GLY A 35 -10.11 -0.01 -28.89
CA GLY A 35 -9.74 1.00 -27.90
C GLY A 35 -9.31 0.38 -26.59
N SER A 36 -8.83 1.20 -25.66
CA SER A 36 -8.44 0.74 -24.32
C SER A 36 -9.20 1.46 -23.21
N VAL A 37 -9.53 0.73 -22.17
CA VAL A 37 -10.12 1.25 -20.93
C VAL A 37 -9.18 0.95 -19.79
N ARG A 38 -9.00 1.89 -18.85
CA ARG A 38 -8.27 1.62 -17.62
C ARG A 38 -9.03 0.60 -16.78
N ARG A 39 -8.32 -0.40 -16.24
CA ARG A 39 -8.90 -1.29 -15.24
C ARG A 39 -8.84 -0.59 -13.87
N PHE A 40 -9.94 -0.67 -13.14
CA PHE A 40 -10.05 -0.10 -11.79
C PHE A 40 -9.96 -1.18 -10.70
N ASP A 41 -9.73 -2.43 -11.10
CA ASP A 41 -9.56 -3.58 -10.20
C ASP A 41 -8.17 -3.63 -9.54
N THR A 42 -7.69 -2.49 -9.08
CA THR A 42 -6.39 -2.37 -8.41
C THR A 42 -6.48 -2.98 -7.02
N LYS A 43 -5.66 -3.99 -6.76
CA LYS A 43 -5.54 -4.62 -5.45
C LYS A 43 -4.55 -3.82 -4.60
N LEU A 44 -5.05 -3.17 -3.56
CA LEU A 44 -4.23 -2.46 -2.59
C LEU A 44 -4.13 -3.24 -1.29
N LEU A 45 -2.90 -3.49 -0.86
CA LEU A 45 -2.59 -4.00 0.46
C LEU A 45 -2.09 -2.87 1.35
N VAL A 46 -2.63 -2.78 2.55
CA VAL A 46 -2.13 -1.88 3.59
C VAL A 46 -1.62 -2.71 4.75
N ALA A 47 -0.34 -2.62 5.01
CA ALA A 47 0.32 -3.30 6.11
C ALA A 47 0.45 -2.33 7.30
N VAL A 48 -0.15 -2.67 8.42
CA VAL A 48 -0.12 -1.90 9.66
C VAL A 48 0.82 -2.59 10.63
N ASP A 49 1.87 -1.89 11.00
CA ASP A 49 2.78 -2.32 12.04
C ASP A 49 2.05 -2.24 13.40
N VAL A 50 2.00 -3.37 14.10
CA VAL A 50 1.39 -3.49 15.42
C VAL A 50 2.42 -3.88 16.48
N SER A 51 3.69 -3.63 16.20
CA SER A 51 4.79 -3.88 17.13
C SER A 51 4.63 -3.12 18.45
N GLY A 52 5.35 -3.56 19.47
CA GLY A 52 5.26 -2.98 20.82
C GLY A 52 5.69 -1.51 20.93
N SER A 53 6.44 -0.99 19.95
CA SER A 53 6.89 0.40 19.86
C SER A 53 5.78 1.36 19.40
N ILE A 54 4.76 0.86 18.68
CA ILE A 54 3.67 1.68 18.13
C ILE A 54 2.68 2.08 19.22
N SER A 55 2.43 3.37 19.36
CA SER A 55 1.45 3.90 20.30
C SER A 55 0.00 3.69 19.81
N THR A 56 -0.97 3.66 20.73
CA THR A 56 -2.38 3.58 20.37
C THR A 56 -2.82 4.77 19.50
N LYS A 57 -2.27 5.96 19.75
CA LYS A 57 -2.55 7.16 18.95
C LYS A 57 -2.05 7.02 17.52
N SER A 58 -0.87 6.43 17.32
CA SER A 58 -0.32 6.15 15.98
C SER A 58 -1.19 5.18 15.21
N LEU A 59 -1.70 4.15 15.89
CA LEU A 59 -2.65 3.19 15.28
C LEU A 59 -3.96 3.88 14.87
N GLU A 60 -4.55 4.71 15.72
CA GLU A 60 -5.74 5.51 15.35
C GLU A 60 -5.48 6.36 14.11
N TYR A 61 -4.29 6.96 14.02
CA TYR A 61 -3.89 7.74 12.85
C TYR A 61 -3.73 6.86 11.61
N PHE A 62 -3.09 5.70 11.71
CA PHE A 62 -2.95 4.74 10.62
C PHE A 62 -4.31 4.33 10.05
N TYR A 63 -5.28 4.02 10.90
CA TYR A 63 -6.65 3.73 10.46
C TYR A 63 -7.34 4.96 9.84
N GLY A 64 -7.03 6.15 10.31
CA GLY A 64 -7.46 7.40 9.66
C GLY A 64 -6.93 7.53 8.23
N VAL A 65 -5.68 7.16 7.98
CA VAL A 65 -5.07 7.12 6.64
C VAL A 65 -5.78 6.08 5.76
N ILE A 66 -6.01 4.87 6.27
CA ILE A 66 -6.73 3.79 5.56
C ILE A 66 -8.13 4.25 5.17
N ASN A 67 -8.88 4.83 6.10
CA ASN A 67 -10.21 5.34 5.83
C ASN A 67 -10.22 6.45 4.77
N SER A 68 -9.16 7.25 4.74
CA SER A 68 -9.00 8.28 3.72
C SER A 68 -8.70 7.68 2.34
N ALA A 69 -8.06 6.50 2.28
CA ALA A 69 -7.76 5.82 1.02
C ALA A 69 -9.03 5.50 0.21
N PHE A 70 -10.13 5.15 0.88
CA PHE A 70 -11.41 4.91 0.20
C PHE A 70 -11.92 6.14 -0.57
N LYS A 71 -11.61 7.36 -0.12
CA LYS A 71 -11.97 8.61 -0.82
C LYS A 71 -11.26 8.74 -2.18
N TYR A 72 -10.15 8.02 -2.35
CA TYR A 72 -9.39 8.00 -3.61
C TYR A 72 -9.88 6.95 -4.60
N GLY A 73 -11.02 6.28 -4.32
CA GLY A 73 -11.71 5.40 -5.25
C GLY A 73 -11.12 3.99 -5.35
N PHE A 74 -10.58 3.47 -4.28
CA PHE A 74 -10.35 2.03 -4.13
C PHE A 74 -11.68 1.38 -3.71
N GLU A 75 -12.07 0.32 -4.42
CA GLU A 75 -13.31 -0.41 -4.13
C GLU A 75 -13.14 -1.34 -2.93
N SER A 76 -11.96 -1.90 -2.79
CA SER A 76 -11.59 -2.75 -1.65
C SER A 76 -10.12 -2.53 -1.28
N ILE A 77 -9.83 -2.64 -0.01
CA ILE A 77 -8.48 -2.54 0.55
C ILE A 77 -8.30 -3.73 1.46
N ASP A 78 -7.26 -4.51 1.23
CA ASP A 78 -6.85 -5.54 2.15
C ASP A 78 -5.90 -4.94 3.19
N VAL A 79 -6.22 -5.12 4.46
CA VAL A 79 -5.41 -4.63 5.58
C VAL A 79 -4.85 -5.83 6.31
N ILE A 80 -3.54 -5.87 6.44
CA ILE A 80 -2.84 -6.84 7.29
C ILE A 80 -2.26 -6.13 8.51
N GLN A 81 -2.34 -6.79 9.65
CA GLN A 81 -1.58 -6.43 10.84
C GLN A 81 -0.37 -7.33 10.90
N PHE A 82 0.82 -6.73 11.04
CA PHE A 82 2.06 -7.48 11.11
C PHE A 82 2.93 -7.05 12.30
N ASP A 83 3.70 -7.97 12.80
CA ASP A 83 4.82 -7.78 13.71
C ASP A 83 6.02 -8.63 13.23
N CYS A 84 6.40 -9.70 13.88
CA CYS A 84 7.34 -10.71 13.34
C CYS A 84 6.66 -11.68 12.36
N GLY A 85 5.38 -11.49 12.04
CA GLY A 85 4.59 -12.31 11.12
C GLY A 85 3.27 -11.63 10.81
N VAL A 86 2.54 -12.10 9.80
CA VAL A 86 1.18 -11.63 9.50
C VAL A 86 0.21 -12.17 10.54
N ARG A 87 -0.40 -11.29 11.36
CA ARG A 87 -1.29 -11.66 12.48
C ARG A 87 -2.75 -11.70 12.12
N ALA A 88 -3.19 -10.76 11.31
CA ALA A 88 -4.59 -10.66 10.89
C ALA A 88 -4.68 -10.11 9.48
N VAL A 89 -5.67 -10.59 8.73
CA VAL A 89 -5.98 -10.13 7.37
C VAL A 89 -7.44 -9.70 7.34
N HIS A 90 -7.70 -8.47 6.97
CA HIS A 90 -9.04 -7.91 6.89
C HIS A 90 -9.29 -7.35 5.49
N ASN A 91 -10.31 -7.87 4.81
CA ASN A 91 -10.77 -7.27 3.56
C ASN A 91 -11.80 -6.18 3.85
N LEU A 92 -11.45 -4.95 3.53
CA LEU A 92 -12.24 -3.78 3.83
C LEU A 92 -12.92 -3.24 2.57
N LYS A 93 -14.24 -3.21 2.60
CA LYS A 93 -15.07 -2.56 1.56
C LYS A 93 -15.69 -1.24 2.01
N LYS A 94 -15.55 -0.92 3.29
CA LYS A 94 -16.12 0.30 3.91
C LYS A 94 -15.20 0.80 5.03
N VAL A 95 -15.37 2.06 5.37
CA VAL A 95 -14.70 2.71 6.52
C VAL A 95 -14.91 1.92 7.80
N ILE A 96 -13.81 1.64 8.51
CA ILE A 96 -13.82 0.94 9.80
C ILE A 96 -13.73 1.97 10.93
N LYS A 97 -14.47 1.71 12.00
CA LYS A 97 -14.40 2.51 13.22
C LYS A 97 -13.55 1.86 14.31
N ASP A 98 -13.60 0.53 14.40
CA ASP A 98 -12.88 -0.22 15.44
C ASP A 98 -12.18 -1.44 14.83
N VAL A 99 -10.89 -1.58 15.06
CA VAL A 99 -10.11 -2.76 14.68
C VAL A 99 -9.43 -3.32 15.93
N ALA A 100 -9.67 -4.59 16.19
CA ALA A 100 -8.94 -5.29 17.24
C ALA A 100 -7.46 -5.38 16.86
N ILE A 101 -6.57 -4.93 17.75
CA ILE A 101 -5.12 -5.02 17.56
C ILE A 101 -4.69 -6.40 18.03
N VAL A 102 -4.07 -7.16 17.14
CA VAL A 102 -3.55 -8.49 17.42
C VAL A 102 -2.03 -8.47 17.21
N GLY A 103 -1.27 -8.74 18.26
CA GLY A 103 0.19 -8.73 18.23
C GLY A 103 0.74 -7.84 19.35
N ARG A 104 1.95 -7.47 19.31
CA ARG A 104 2.84 -6.55 20.04
C ARG A 104 4.22 -7.16 20.22
N GLY A 105 4.66 -7.93 19.21
CA GLY A 105 6.00 -8.50 19.14
C GLY A 105 7.04 -7.52 18.61
N GLY A 106 8.13 -8.07 18.05
CA GLY A 106 9.10 -7.32 17.25
C GLY A 106 8.54 -6.97 15.86
N THR A 107 9.35 -6.41 14.97
CA THR A 107 8.92 -6.00 13.63
C THR A 107 9.76 -6.67 12.55
N SER A 108 9.13 -7.21 11.52
CA SER A 108 9.77 -7.71 10.31
C SER A 108 9.08 -7.12 9.08
N PHE A 109 9.80 -6.32 8.30
CA PHE A 109 9.27 -5.75 7.04
C PHE A 109 9.24 -6.77 5.90
N GLN A 110 9.89 -7.91 6.05
CA GLN A 110 9.88 -8.97 5.04
C GLN A 110 8.48 -9.54 4.86
N GLU A 111 7.77 -9.78 5.95
CA GLU A 111 6.44 -10.41 5.95
C GLU A 111 5.40 -9.73 5.04
N PRO A 112 5.18 -8.39 5.14
CA PRO A 112 4.24 -7.71 4.26
C PRO A 112 4.68 -7.69 2.79
N ILE A 113 5.99 -7.72 2.53
CA ILE A 113 6.53 -7.74 1.16
C ILE A 113 6.30 -9.10 0.52
N ASP A 114 6.63 -10.18 1.21
CA ASP A 114 6.43 -11.55 0.75
C ASP A 114 4.94 -11.82 0.55
N TYR A 115 4.10 -11.40 1.49
CA TYR A 115 2.65 -11.53 1.38
C TYR A 115 2.10 -10.77 0.16
N ALA A 116 2.59 -9.56 -0.10
CA ALA A 116 2.19 -8.77 -1.27
C ALA A 116 2.62 -9.43 -2.58
N HIS A 117 3.82 -10.01 -2.61
CA HIS A 117 4.36 -10.71 -3.76
C HIS A 117 3.57 -11.97 -4.11
N GLU A 118 3.34 -12.83 -3.12
CA GLU A 118 2.63 -14.11 -3.27
C GLU A 118 1.18 -13.93 -3.72
N ASN A 119 0.50 -12.91 -3.21
CA ASN A 119 -0.91 -12.65 -3.51
C ASN A 119 -1.12 -11.69 -4.70
N GLY A 120 -0.05 -11.21 -5.33
CA GLY A 120 -0.09 -10.42 -6.55
C GLY A 120 -0.81 -9.08 -6.37
N TYR A 121 -0.49 -8.33 -5.34
CA TYR A 121 -0.99 -6.97 -5.13
C TYR A 121 -0.32 -5.98 -6.09
N ASP A 122 -1.07 -4.95 -6.47
CA ASP A 122 -0.57 -3.87 -7.33
C ASP A 122 0.15 -2.79 -6.53
N GLY A 123 -0.28 -2.59 -5.29
CA GLY A 123 0.30 -1.63 -4.37
C GLY A 123 0.33 -2.14 -2.95
N LEU A 124 1.39 -1.79 -2.23
CA LEU A 124 1.61 -2.03 -0.82
C LEU A 124 1.85 -0.70 -0.12
N VAL A 125 1.07 -0.40 0.90
CA VAL A 125 1.31 0.74 1.80
C VAL A 125 1.73 0.18 3.14
N VAL A 126 2.92 0.55 3.61
CA VAL A 126 3.46 0.12 4.91
C VAL A 126 3.38 1.29 5.88
N LEU A 127 2.65 1.09 6.98
CA LEU A 127 2.47 2.07 8.05
C LEU A 127 3.28 1.60 9.26
N THR A 128 4.34 2.32 9.64
CA THR A 128 5.30 1.88 10.64
C THR A 128 5.99 3.06 11.33
N ASP A 129 6.68 2.81 12.45
CA ASP A 129 7.63 3.73 13.07
C ASP A 129 9.05 3.59 12.49
N GLY A 130 9.29 2.56 11.69
CA GLY A 130 10.54 2.33 10.95
C GLY A 130 11.62 1.57 11.71
N TYR A 131 11.33 1.01 12.86
CA TYR A 131 12.31 0.26 13.65
C TYR A 131 12.32 -1.24 13.31
N ALA A 132 12.85 -1.58 12.13
CA ALA A 132 13.09 -2.97 11.72
C ALA A 132 14.24 -3.07 10.72
N PRO A 133 14.82 -4.27 10.52
CA PRO A 133 15.83 -4.51 9.50
C PRO A 133 15.31 -4.21 8.09
N GLU A 134 16.26 -3.92 7.20
CA GLU A 134 15.99 -3.75 5.78
C GLU A 134 15.46 -5.07 5.19
N PRO A 135 14.32 -5.02 4.47
CA PRO A 135 13.78 -6.21 3.83
C PRO A 135 14.48 -6.50 2.50
N ASP A 136 14.57 -7.77 2.17
CA ASP A 136 15.00 -8.22 0.85
C ASP A 136 13.82 -8.15 -0.13
N ILE A 137 14.04 -7.53 -1.29
CA ILE A 137 13.00 -7.46 -2.33
C ILE A 137 13.12 -8.70 -3.23
N PRO A 138 12.07 -9.51 -3.34
CA PRO A 138 12.08 -10.70 -4.19
C PRO A 138 12.30 -10.36 -5.67
N ASP A 139 13.01 -11.26 -6.38
CA ASP A 139 13.18 -11.14 -7.82
C ASP A 139 11.83 -11.10 -8.55
N GLY A 140 11.68 -10.13 -9.45
CA GLY A 140 10.42 -9.96 -10.18
C GLY A 140 9.30 -9.24 -9.43
N PHE A 141 9.59 -8.65 -8.26
CA PHE A 141 8.64 -7.86 -7.50
C PHE A 141 8.15 -6.65 -8.31
N LYS A 142 6.85 -6.58 -8.57
CA LYS A 142 6.21 -5.55 -9.40
C LYS A 142 5.28 -4.62 -8.62
N THR A 143 5.03 -4.95 -7.35
CA THR A 143 4.16 -4.18 -6.47
C THR A 143 4.79 -2.84 -6.15
N GLY A 144 4.08 -1.74 -6.35
CA GLY A 144 4.52 -0.43 -5.89
C GLY A 144 4.46 -0.36 -4.36
N ILE A 145 5.51 0.12 -3.70
CA ILE A 145 5.53 0.27 -2.24
C ILE A 145 5.46 1.76 -1.88
N LEU A 146 4.64 2.09 -0.89
CA LEU A 146 4.58 3.39 -0.25
C LEU A 146 4.83 3.23 1.25
N TRP A 147 5.90 3.83 1.74
CA TRP A 147 6.23 3.86 3.16
C TRP A 147 5.63 5.10 3.80
N VAL A 148 4.90 4.91 4.88
CA VAL A 148 4.31 5.98 5.69
C VAL A 148 4.83 5.84 7.10
N CYS A 149 5.73 6.73 7.47
CA CYS A 149 6.42 6.70 8.75
C CYS A 149 5.79 7.65 9.76
N GLU A 150 5.85 7.29 11.04
CA GLU A 150 5.31 8.09 12.14
C GLU A 150 6.08 9.40 12.33
N ASN A 151 7.41 9.40 12.12
CA ASN A 151 8.25 10.57 12.37
C ASN A 151 9.45 10.67 11.40
N GLU A 152 10.13 11.83 11.41
CA GLU A 152 11.28 12.09 10.54
C GLU A 152 12.50 11.21 10.84
N SER A 153 12.64 10.70 12.06
CA SER A 153 13.76 9.83 12.43
C SER A 153 13.72 8.50 11.67
N CYS A 154 12.53 7.99 11.34
CA CYS A 154 12.34 6.86 10.46
C CYS A 154 13.03 7.07 9.09
N LEU A 155 12.87 8.27 8.52
CA LEU A 155 13.46 8.63 7.22
C LEU A 155 14.99 8.63 7.25
N SER A 156 15.59 9.05 8.37
CA SER A 156 17.05 9.13 8.49
C SER A 156 17.70 7.76 8.61
N HIS A 157 17.05 6.80 9.25
CA HIS A 157 17.54 5.43 9.42
C HIS A 157 17.39 4.58 8.15
N HIS A 158 16.40 4.88 7.32
CA HIS A 158 16.02 4.07 6.15
C HIS A 158 16.17 4.80 4.82
N LYS A 159 17.19 5.65 4.67
CA LYS A 159 17.50 6.34 3.40
C LYS A 159 17.63 5.37 2.22
N HIS A 160 18.05 4.15 2.47
CA HIS A 160 18.19 3.09 1.46
C HIS A 160 16.84 2.56 0.96
N LEU A 161 15.77 2.61 1.77
CA LEU A 161 14.44 2.21 1.31
C LEU A 161 13.90 3.12 0.21
N SER A 162 14.47 4.32 0.04
CA SER A 162 14.16 5.20 -1.10
C SER A 162 14.60 4.62 -2.45
N LEU A 163 15.55 3.66 -2.44
CA LEU A 163 16.01 2.98 -3.66
C LEU A 163 14.91 2.15 -4.33
N TYR A 164 13.89 1.73 -3.60
CA TYR A 164 12.77 0.96 -4.12
C TYR A 164 11.66 1.81 -4.77
N LYS A 165 11.96 3.06 -5.15
CA LYS A 165 11.00 4.01 -5.75
C LYS A 165 9.77 4.29 -4.88
N ALA A 166 9.84 4.01 -3.60
CA ALA A 166 8.77 4.29 -2.66
C ALA A 166 8.97 5.68 -2.06
N PRO A 167 8.03 6.61 -2.20
CA PRO A 167 8.10 7.87 -1.50
C PRO A 167 7.93 7.62 0.01
N PHE A 168 8.92 8.02 0.79
CA PHE A 168 8.78 8.13 2.24
C PHE A 168 7.93 9.33 2.58
N PHE A 169 7.07 9.16 3.55
CA PHE A 169 6.24 10.23 4.04
C PHE A 169 6.07 10.10 5.57
N HIS A 170 6.18 11.23 6.27
CA HIS A 170 5.82 11.37 7.68
C HIS A 170 4.68 12.40 7.81
N TRP A 171 3.92 12.34 8.89
CA TRP A 171 2.84 13.25 9.21
C TRP A 171 3.19 14.22 10.33
#